data_283c64eebd28e66cc74ff99a43374a27
#
_entry.id   283c64eebd28e66cc74ff99a43374a27
#
_cell.length_a   1.000
_cell.length_b   1.000
_cell.length_c   1.000
_cell.angle_alpha   90.00
_cell.angle_beta   90.00
_cell.angle_gamma   90.00
#
_symmetry.space_group_name_H-M   'P 1'
#
loop_
_entity.id
_entity.type
_entity.pdbx_description
1 polymer ?
#
loop_
_entity_poly.entity_id
_entity_poly.type
_entity_poly.pdbx_seq_one_letter_code
_entity_poly.pdbx_strand_id
1 'polypeptide(L)'
;MKRCTILLPTLLSLFALFAQPSAAQVPYGNNPAAGHYLETRGVKLYYETYGQGAPLLLLHGNGGSISNMSNQIPYFSRDYKVIAIDTRAHGKSKNLLDSLTFEQIVDDFNALLDTLHLDSCYVIGWSDGGIDALLLAIRHPDKVKKMAFTGANLWPDTTGLTPFVWNLIQQGNVALHKQSPTPEVKRQLQISDLDLYQPHITLDQLHHISCPTLVIGGDHDAIPVLHTVLIAQNIPQSYLWIVPNSGHSVPVFKKDQFNTLIHDFFAQPYRKIEGLATFQ
;
A
#
# COMPACT_ATOMS: atom_id res chain seq x y z
N MET A 1 17.17 58.81 62.84
CA MET A 1 16.50 58.25 61.66
C MET A 1 17.34 57.09 61.17
N LYS A 2 16.93 55.85 61.53
CA LYS A 2 17.63 54.60 61.16
C LYS A 2 16.90 54.04 59.94
N ARG A 3 17.63 53.92 58.81
CA ARG A 3 17.13 53.28 57.60
C ARG A 3 17.28 51.74 57.74
N CYS A 4 16.18 51.05 57.68
CA CYS A 4 16.11 49.62 57.67
C CYS A 4 16.18 49.14 56.20
N THR A 5 17.24 48.41 55.84
CA THR A 5 17.42 47.84 54.48
C THR A 5 16.91 46.39 54.56
N ILE A 6 15.82 46.11 53.86
CA ILE A 6 15.26 44.77 53.72
C ILE A 6 15.96 44.10 52.52
N LEU A 7 16.72 43.05 52.78
CA LEU A 7 17.25 42.15 51.77
C LEU A 7 16.17 41.12 51.38
N LEU A 8 15.77 41.16 50.09
CA LEU A 8 14.91 40.13 49.49
C LEU A 8 15.83 38.97 49.00
N PRO A 9 15.55 37.73 49.35
CA PRO A 9 16.27 36.61 48.76
C PRO A 9 15.69 36.30 47.37
N THR A 10 16.50 36.41 46.35
CA THR A 10 16.19 35.93 44.95
C THR A 10 16.19 34.42 44.94
N LEU A 11 15.02 33.83 44.82
CA LEU A 11 14.81 32.40 44.57
C LEU A 11 15.13 32.10 43.08
N LEU A 12 16.34 31.60 42.80
CA LEU A 12 16.68 31.06 41.49
C LEU A 12 16.05 29.67 41.35
N SER A 13 14.88 29.58 40.72
CA SER A 13 14.28 28.32 40.32
C SER A 13 15.02 27.77 39.10
N LEU A 14 15.83 26.74 39.33
CA LEU A 14 16.49 25.95 38.29
C LEU A 14 15.44 25.11 37.57
N PHE A 15 14.93 25.59 36.43
CA PHE A 15 14.17 24.75 35.49
C PHE A 15 15.16 23.83 34.79
N ALA A 16 15.33 22.60 35.32
CA ALA A 16 15.95 21.52 34.56
C ALA A 16 15.00 21.14 33.42
N LEU A 17 15.27 21.66 32.21
CA LEU A 17 14.66 21.15 31.00
C LEU A 17 15.15 19.69 30.80
N PHE A 18 14.33 18.73 31.25
CA PHE A 18 14.46 17.35 30.76
C PHE A 18 14.15 17.34 29.27
N ALA A 19 15.16 17.44 28.45
CA ALA A 19 15.05 17.11 27.03
C ALA A 19 14.60 15.65 26.96
N GLN A 20 13.33 15.40 26.68
CA GLN A 20 12.85 14.06 26.37
C GLN A 20 13.59 13.61 25.12
N PRO A 21 14.23 12.43 25.11
CA PRO A 21 14.82 11.92 23.89
C PRO A 21 13.71 11.81 22.86
N SER A 22 13.84 12.53 21.76
CA SER A 22 12.96 12.35 20.59
C SER A 22 13.05 10.87 20.22
N ALA A 23 11.94 10.13 20.32
CA ALA A 23 11.91 8.75 19.88
C ALA A 23 12.38 8.74 18.42
N ALA A 24 13.49 8.04 18.16
CA ALA A 24 14.01 7.93 16.80
C ALA A 24 12.90 7.37 15.89
N GLN A 25 12.61 8.06 14.81
CA GLN A 25 11.60 7.62 13.87
C GLN A 25 11.99 6.24 13.33
N VAL A 26 11.07 5.27 13.40
CA VAL A 26 11.30 3.91 12.89
C VAL A 26 11.62 3.99 11.38
N PRO A 27 12.76 3.48 10.93
CA PRO A 27 13.17 3.60 9.53
C PRO A 27 12.49 2.51 8.67
N TYR A 28 11.18 2.64 8.47
CA TYR A 28 10.41 1.69 7.65
C TYR A 28 11.02 1.51 6.26
N GLY A 29 11.19 0.25 5.83
CA GLY A 29 11.94 -0.14 4.64
C GLY A 29 13.45 -0.26 4.85
N ASN A 30 13.94 0.13 6.03
CA ASN A 30 15.35 0.02 6.40
C ASN A 30 15.54 -0.31 7.89
N ASN A 31 14.63 -1.09 8.47
CA ASN A 31 14.67 -1.48 9.87
C ASN A 31 15.28 -2.88 10.03
N PRO A 32 16.58 -2.99 10.44
CA PRO A 32 17.21 -4.30 10.55
C PRO A 32 16.62 -5.19 11.67
N ALA A 33 15.92 -4.60 12.64
CA ALA A 33 15.28 -5.36 13.71
C ALA A 33 13.97 -6.03 13.27
N ALA A 34 13.35 -5.55 12.18
CA ALA A 34 12.09 -6.05 11.63
C ALA A 34 12.23 -6.69 10.25
N GLY A 35 13.41 -6.52 9.62
CA GLY A 35 13.67 -6.88 8.24
C GLY A 35 14.08 -8.34 8.06
N HIS A 36 13.52 -8.97 7.03
CA HIS A 36 13.76 -10.35 6.66
C HIS A 36 13.93 -10.47 5.14
N TYR A 37 14.54 -11.57 4.69
CA TYR A 37 14.63 -11.93 3.30
C TYR A 37 14.07 -13.33 3.05
N LEU A 38 13.38 -13.48 1.92
CA LEU A 38 12.98 -14.77 1.36
C LEU A 38 13.57 -14.89 -0.04
N GLU A 39 14.34 -15.95 -0.29
CA GLU A 39 14.80 -16.28 -1.64
C GLU A 39 13.89 -17.37 -2.22
N THR A 40 13.17 -17.04 -3.26
CA THR A 40 12.20 -17.91 -3.92
C THR A 40 11.97 -17.45 -5.35
N ARG A 41 11.59 -18.35 -6.26
CA ARG A 41 11.07 -18.06 -7.60
C ARG A 41 11.89 -17.00 -8.39
N GLY A 42 13.22 -16.96 -8.22
CA GLY A 42 14.09 -15.98 -8.88
C GLY A 42 13.94 -14.55 -8.33
N VAL A 43 13.54 -14.40 -7.07
CA VAL A 43 13.54 -13.15 -6.33
C VAL A 43 14.27 -13.33 -5.00
N LYS A 44 14.97 -12.28 -4.56
CA LYS A 44 15.33 -12.07 -3.16
C LYS A 44 14.41 -11.02 -2.59
N LEU A 45 13.30 -11.46 -1.99
CA LEU A 45 12.22 -10.62 -1.49
C LEU A 45 12.58 -10.09 -0.10
N TYR A 46 12.51 -8.78 0.09
CA TYR A 46 12.65 -8.13 1.39
C TYR A 46 11.29 -7.79 1.97
N TYR A 47 11.09 -8.08 3.24
CA TYR A 47 9.89 -7.69 3.98
C TYR A 47 10.21 -7.34 5.42
N GLU A 48 9.35 -6.54 6.03
CA GLU A 48 9.43 -6.17 7.44
C GLU A 48 8.14 -6.60 8.16
N THR A 49 8.28 -7.03 9.43
CA THR A 49 7.12 -7.45 10.23
C THR A 49 6.97 -6.58 11.47
N TYR A 50 5.73 -6.17 11.78
CA TYR A 50 5.40 -5.30 12.90
C TYR A 50 4.10 -5.73 13.58
N GLY A 51 4.04 -5.58 14.90
CA GLY A 51 2.85 -5.92 15.67
C GLY A 51 2.59 -7.42 15.79
N GLN A 52 1.40 -7.73 16.26
CA GLN A 52 0.91 -9.10 16.50
C GLN A 52 -0.59 -9.18 16.15
N GLY A 53 -1.14 -10.38 16.04
CA GLY A 53 -2.54 -10.60 15.72
C GLY A 53 -2.76 -11.20 14.33
N ALA A 54 -3.91 -10.92 13.72
CA ALA A 54 -4.23 -11.41 12.39
C ALA A 54 -3.26 -10.84 11.33
N PRO A 55 -2.81 -11.66 10.37
CA PRO A 55 -1.85 -11.19 9.35
C PRO A 55 -2.47 -10.15 8.42
N LEU A 56 -1.70 -9.10 8.11
CA LEU A 56 -2.05 -8.02 7.19
C LEU A 56 -0.87 -7.73 6.25
N LEU A 57 -1.06 -7.94 4.95
CA LEU A 57 -0.13 -7.52 3.91
C LEU A 57 -0.31 -6.03 3.61
N LEU A 58 0.79 -5.28 3.53
CA LEU A 58 0.83 -3.90 3.02
C LEU A 58 1.65 -3.86 1.74
N LEU A 59 1.00 -3.41 0.64
CA LEU A 59 1.53 -3.42 -0.72
C LEU A 59 1.63 -1.99 -1.24
N HIS A 60 2.86 -1.54 -1.54
CA HIS A 60 3.15 -0.20 -2.08
C HIS A 60 2.92 -0.13 -3.59
N GLY A 61 2.92 1.09 -4.15
CA GLY A 61 2.78 1.35 -5.58
C GLY A 61 4.09 1.28 -6.37
N ASN A 62 3.99 1.50 -7.68
CA ASN A 62 5.10 1.49 -8.64
C ASN A 62 6.25 2.42 -8.20
N GLY A 63 7.48 1.96 -8.39
CA GLY A 63 8.68 2.69 -7.99
C GLY A 63 8.83 2.92 -6.47
N GLY A 64 7.91 2.42 -5.65
CA GLY A 64 7.86 2.61 -4.21
C GLY A 64 8.68 1.60 -3.40
N SER A 65 8.37 1.55 -2.12
CA SER A 65 8.95 0.61 -1.14
C SER A 65 8.10 0.57 0.14
N ILE A 66 8.46 -0.25 1.09
CA ILE A 66 7.87 -0.30 2.44
C ILE A 66 7.75 1.12 3.05
N SER A 67 8.71 2.01 2.82
CA SER A 67 8.70 3.37 3.38
C SER A 67 7.48 4.20 2.97
N ASN A 68 6.87 3.89 1.81
CA ASN A 68 5.65 4.57 1.34
C ASN A 68 4.43 4.23 2.22
N MET A 69 4.48 3.13 2.96
CA MET A 69 3.44 2.68 3.87
C MET A 69 3.66 3.14 5.33
N SER A 70 4.54 4.13 5.53
CA SER A 70 4.94 4.63 6.85
C SER A 70 3.79 5.22 7.68
N ASN A 71 2.68 5.62 7.09
CA ASN A 71 1.47 6.05 7.78
C ASN A 71 0.55 4.87 8.18
N GLN A 72 0.62 3.75 7.47
CA GLN A 72 -0.22 2.56 7.67
C GLN A 72 0.41 1.60 8.67
N ILE A 73 1.74 1.38 8.57
CA ILE A 73 2.45 0.44 9.44
C ILE A 73 2.21 0.72 10.93
N PRO A 74 2.47 1.93 11.48
CA PRO A 74 2.29 2.18 12.90
C PRO A 74 0.82 2.20 13.34
N TYR A 75 -0.10 2.43 12.41
CA TYR A 75 -1.54 2.41 12.70
C TYR A 75 -2.04 0.97 12.85
N PHE A 76 -1.79 0.13 11.85
CA PHE A 76 -2.31 -1.23 11.82
C PHE A 76 -1.52 -2.21 12.69
N SER A 77 -0.23 -1.97 12.97
CA SER A 77 0.56 -2.83 13.85
C SER A 77 0.10 -2.85 15.32
N ARG A 78 -0.87 -2.02 15.70
CA ARG A 78 -1.50 -2.06 17.02
C ARG A 78 -2.40 -3.28 17.19
N ASP A 79 -3.06 -3.73 16.10
CA ASP A 79 -4.10 -4.76 16.13
C ASP A 79 -3.81 -5.95 15.20
N TYR A 80 -2.85 -5.77 14.26
CA TYR A 80 -2.50 -6.75 13.24
C TYR A 80 -1.00 -7.10 13.26
N LYS A 81 -0.68 -8.32 12.83
CA LYS A 81 0.67 -8.67 12.39
C LYS A 81 0.87 -8.13 10.98
N VAL A 82 1.38 -6.91 10.89
CA VAL A 82 1.67 -6.25 9.62
C VAL A 82 2.88 -6.90 8.96
N ILE A 83 2.75 -7.24 7.69
CA ILE A 83 3.80 -7.74 6.80
C ILE A 83 3.90 -6.73 5.66
N ALA A 84 4.86 -5.83 5.74
CA ALA A 84 5.12 -4.83 4.71
C ALA A 84 6.21 -5.36 3.77
N ILE A 85 5.98 -5.32 2.46
CA ILE A 85 6.83 -5.98 1.47
C ILE A 85 7.40 -4.93 0.52
N ASP A 86 8.71 -4.98 0.25
CA ASP A 86 9.27 -4.43 -0.97
C ASP A 86 8.99 -5.43 -2.10
N THR A 87 8.14 -5.06 -3.05
CA THR A 87 7.77 -5.96 -4.14
C THR A 87 8.95 -6.28 -5.03
N ARG A 88 8.88 -7.36 -5.85
CA ARG A 88 9.95 -7.75 -6.80
C ARG A 88 10.47 -6.53 -7.56
N ALA A 89 11.77 -6.36 -7.69
CA ALA A 89 12.51 -5.24 -8.30
C ALA A 89 12.41 -3.88 -7.56
N HIS A 90 11.68 -3.78 -6.45
CA HIS A 90 11.50 -2.55 -5.68
C HIS A 90 12.25 -2.56 -4.34
N GLY A 91 12.53 -1.38 -3.81
CA GLY A 91 13.19 -1.20 -2.51
C GLY A 91 14.47 -2.04 -2.37
N LYS A 92 14.48 -2.93 -1.39
CA LYS A 92 15.58 -3.88 -1.15
C LYS A 92 15.40 -5.24 -1.83
N SER A 93 14.23 -5.49 -2.42
CA SER A 93 13.98 -6.72 -3.17
C SER A 93 14.70 -6.73 -4.50
N LYS A 94 15.28 -7.87 -4.85
CA LYS A 94 16.03 -8.03 -6.10
C LYS A 94 15.34 -9.01 -7.02
N ASN A 95 14.98 -8.57 -8.21
CA ASN A 95 14.58 -9.46 -9.29
C ASN A 95 15.83 -10.10 -9.90
N LEU A 96 15.87 -11.43 -9.92
CA LEU A 96 16.97 -12.22 -10.49
C LEU A 96 16.63 -12.74 -11.90
N LEU A 97 15.46 -12.36 -12.42
CA LEU A 97 14.97 -12.72 -13.75
C LEU A 97 15.01 -11.51 -14.68
N ASP A 98 14.97 -11.77 -15.98
CA ASP A 98 14.90 -10.70 -16.99
C ASP A 98 13.49 -10.15 -17.19
N SER A 99 12.46 -10.86 -16.73
CA SER A 99 11.05 -10.44 -16.79
C SER A 99 10.54 -9.93 -15.44
N LEU A 100 9.55 -9.02 -15.50
CA LEU A 100 8.76 -8.57 -14.36
C LEU A 100 7.29 -8.53 -14.79
N THR A 101 6.43 -9.25 -14.06
CA THR A 101 4.98 -9.23 -14.26
C THR A 101 4.25 -9.19 -12.93
N PHE A 102 3.01 -8.69 -12.93
CA PHE A 102 2.17 -8.70 -11.72
C PHE A 102 1.87 -10.13 -11.25
N GLU A 103 1.74 -11.10 -12.17
CA GLU A 103 1.55 -12.51 -11.80
C GLU A 103 2.75 -13.07 -11.05
N GLN A 104 3.98 -12.71 -11.45
CA GLN A 104 5.19 -13.10 -10.71
C GLN A 104 5.19 -12.49 -9.31
N ILE A 105 4.80 -11.21 -9.18
CA ILE A 105 4.75 -10.51 -7.90
C ILE A 105 3.77 -11.18 -6.93
N VAL A 106 2.55 -11.46 -7.38
CA VAL A 106 1.54 -12.07 -6.49
C VAL A 106 1.84 -13.53 -6.15
N ASP A 107 2.48 -14.25 -7.06
CA ASP A 107 2.98 -15.59 -6.76
C ASP A 107 4.13 -15.58 -5.74
N ASP A 108 4.94 -14.49 -5.68
CA ASP A 108 5.93 -14.29 -4.61
C ASP A 108 5.26 -14.04 -3.26
N PHE A 109 4.15 -13.28 -3.23
CA PHE A 109 3.38 -13.07 -2.00
C PHE A 109 2.76 -14.37 -1.50
N ASN A 110 2.19 -15.19 -2.40
CA ASN A 110 1.72 -16.51 -2.02
C ASN A 110 2.85 -17.36 -1.41
N ALA A 111 4.02 -17.41 -2.05
CA ALA A 111 5.18 -18.15 -1.53
C ALA A 111 5.66 -17.61 -0.17
N LEU A 112 5.58 -16.28 0.06
CA LEU A 112 5.89 -15.68 1.36
C LEU A 112 4.87 -16.11 2.43
N LEU A 113 3.57 -16.05 2.12
CA LEU A 113 2.51 -16.48 3.05
C LEU A 113 2.66 -17.95 3.42
N ASP A 114 2.95 -18.82 2.44
CA ASP A 114 3.20 -20.25 2.67
C ASP A 114 4.44 -20.47 3.56
N THR A 115 5.53 -19.73 3.31
CA THR A 115 6.76 -19.79 4.13
C THR A 115 6.52 -19.34 5.57
N LEU A 116 5.65 -18.35 5.76
CA LEU A 116 5.26 -17.85 7.09
C LEU A 116 4.17 -18.71 7.76
N HIS A 117 3.72 -19.80 7.11
CA HIS A 117 2.63 -20.68 7.55
C HIS A 117 1.32 -19.92 7.82
N LEU A 118 0.98 -19.01 6.90
CA LEU A 118 -0.22 -18.20 6.97
C LEU A 118 -1.25 -18.71 5.94
N ASP A 119 -2.38 -19.20 6.44
CA ASP A 119 -3.45 -19.70 5.59
C ASP A 119 -4.10 -18.57 4.78
N SER A 120 -4.38 -17.44 5.44
CA SER A 120 -4.95 -16.25 4.79
C SER A 120 -4.59 -14.97 5.53
N CYS A 121 -4.71 -13.82 4.86
CA CYS A 121 -4.41 -12.51 5.41
C CYS A 121 -5.41 -11.44 4.98
N TYR A 122 -5.43 -10.31 5.68
CA TYR A 122 -5.96 -9.05 5.18
C TYR A 122 -4.95 -8.43 4.22
N VAL A 123 -5.42 -7.62 3.26
CA VAL A 123 -4.56 -6.95 2.28
C VAL A 123 -4.92 -5.48 2.18
N ILE A 124 -3.92 -4.61 2.23
CA ILE A 124 -4.07 -3.19 1.87
C ILE A 124 -3.10 -2.89 0.73
N GLY A 125 -3.61 -2.38 -0.40
CA GLY A 125 -2.82 -2.05 -1.57
C GLY A 125 -2.98 -0.59 -2.02
N TRP A 126 -1.91 0.00 -2.52
CA TRP A 126 -1.91 1.33 -3.11
C TRP A 126 -1.30 1.30 -4.51
N SER A 127 -2.01 1.83 -5.52
CA SER A 127 -1.57 1.88 -6.93
C SER A 127 -1.29 0.44 -7.44
N ASP A 128 -0.09 0.12 -7.90
CA ASP A 128 0.31 -1.25 -8.24
C ASP A 128 0.01 -2.24 -7.13
N GLY A 129 0.20 -1.85 -5.86
CA GLY A 129 -0.20 -2.70 -4.73
C GLY A 129 -1.70 -3.00 -4.69
N GLY A 130 -2.53 -2.14 -5.29
CA GLY A 130 -3.96 -2.41 -5.49
C GLY A 130 -4.21 -3.40 -6.63
N ILE A 131 -3.43 -3.32 -7.72
CA ILE A 131 -3.42 -4.32 -8.80
C ILE A 131 -2.97 -5.68 -8.26
N ASP A 132 -1.92 -5.67 -7.45
CA ASP A 132 -1.41 -6.87 -6.77
C ASP A 132 -2.47 -7.49 -5.85
N ALA A 133 -3.22 -6.67 -5.10
CA ALA A 133 -4.31 -7.17 -4.25
C ALA A 133 -5.43 -7.85 -5.06
N LEU A 134 -5.83 -7.25 -6.18
CA LEU A 134 -6.80 -7.83 -7.12
C LEU A 134 -6.31 -9.17 -7.67
N LEU A 135 -5.09 -9.20 -8.20
CA LEU A 135 -4.51 -10.41 -8.79
C LEU A 135 -4.23 -11.49 -7.74
N LEU A 136 -3.84 -11.14 -6.52
CA LEU A 136 -3.71 -12.10 -5.43
C LEU A 136 -5.06 -12.76 -5.11
N ALA A 137 -6.14 -11.97 -5.05
CA ALA A 137 -7.49 -12.50 -4.80
C ALA A 137 -8.04 -13.33 -5.98
N ILE A 138 -7.65 -13.03 -7.22
CA ILE A 138 -8.03 -13.80 -8.41
C ILE A 138 -7.26 -15.12 -8.48
N ARG A 139 -5.94 -15.13 -8.26
CA ARG A 139 -5.06 -16.29 -8.47
C ARG A 139 -4.95 -17.20 -7.25
N HIS A 140 -5.04 -16.63 -6.06
CA HIS A 140 -4.90 -17.30 -4.76
C HIS A 140 -6.05 -16.88 -3.81
N PRO A 141 -7.32 -17.17 -4.17
CA PRO A 141 -8.49 -16.65 -3.45
C PRO A 141 -8.56 -17.10 -1.98
N ASP A 142 -7.99 -18.25 -1.65
CA ASP A 142 -7.85 -18.78 -0.31
C ASP A 142 -6.91 -17.96 0.59
N LYS A 143 -5.99 -17.20 -0.02
CA LYS A 143 -5.02 -16.36 0.72
C LYS A 143 -5.57 -15.01 1.15
N VAL A 144 -6.68 -14.55 0.59
CA VAL A 144 -7.23 -13.20 0.89
C VAL A 144 -8.52 -13.29 1.70
N LYS A 145 -8.43 -12.92 2.97
CA LYS A 145 -9.59 -12.88 3.88
C LYS A 145 -10.50 -11.68 3.60
N LYS A 146 -9.93 -10.51 3.45
CA LYS A 146 -10.55 -9.26 3.00
C LYS A 146 -9.47 -8.37 2.40
N MET A 147 -9.82 -7.51 1.47
CA MET A 147 -8.88 -6.52 0.94
C MET A 147 -9.47 -5.13 0.85
N ALA A 148 -8.61 -4.13 0.98
CA ALA A 148 -8.89 -2.73 0.69
C ALA A 148 -7.78 -2.18 -0.20
N PHE A 149 -8.11 -1.44 -1.24
CA PHE A 149 -7.10 -0.85 -2.10
C PHE A 149 -7.55 0.50 -2.67
N THR A 150 -6.57 1.29 -3.07
CA THR A 150 -6.79 2.58 -3.71
C THR A 150 -5.93 2.75 -4.95
N GLY A 151 -6.52 3.34 -6.01
CA GLY A 151 -5.78 3.75 -7.19
C GLY A 151 -5.33 2.60 -8.10
N ALA A 152 -6.05 1.48 -8.14
CA ALA A 152 -5.77 0.38 -9.08
C ALA A 152 -6.46 0.60 -10.43
N ASN A 153 -5.77 0.19 -11.51
CA ASN A 153 -6.34 0.10 -12.86
C ASN A 153 -6.38 -1.35 -13.33
N LEU A 154 -7.27 -1.64 -14.30
CA LEU A 154 -7.40 -2.96 -14.92
C LEU A 154 -6.62 -3.06 -16.24
N TRP A 155 -6.38 -1.93 -16.90
CA TRP A 155 -5.77 -1.87 -18.23
C TRP A 155 -4.73 -0.75 -18.32
N PRO A 156 -3.64 -0.95 -19.09
CA PRO A 156 -2.57 0.03 -19.26
C PRO A 156 -2.89 0.94 -20.47
N ASP A 157 -3.95 1.74 -20.36
CA ASP A 157 -4.37 2.68 -21.40
C ASP A 157 -5.22 3.82 -20.83
N THR A 158 -5.74 4.70 -21.68
CA THR A 158 -6.56 5.86 -21.27
C THR A 158 -7.95 5.51 -20.76
N THR A 159 -8.34 4.24 -20.76
CA THR A 159 -9.57 3.77 -20.10
C THR A 159 -9.32 3.43 -18.63
N GLY A 160 -8.09 2.98 -18.30
CA GLY A 160 -7.64 2.68 -16.94
C GLY A 160 -6.94 3.84 -16.24
N LEU A 161 -6.35 4.75 -17.01
CA LEU A 161 -5.54 5.88 -16.51
C LEU A 161 -6.02 7.19 -17.15
N THR A 162 -5.87 8.31 -16.43
CA THR A 162 -6.11 9.62 -17.06
C THR A 162 -5.13 9.85 -18.21
N PRO A 163 -5.53 10.55 -19.30
CA PRO A 163 -4.64 10.81 -20.44
C PRO A 163 -3.32 11.49 -20.04
N PHE A 164 -3.35 12.35 -19.02
CA PHE A 164 -2.15 13.00 -18.51
C PHE A 164 -1.17 11.99 -17.90
N VAL A 165 -1.63 11.09 -17.04
CA VAL A 165 -0.81 10.08 -16.38
C VAL A 165 -0.30 9.05 -17.39
N TRP A 166 -1.18 8.59 -18.31
CA TRP A 166 -0.77 7.69 -19.38
C TRP A 166 0.39 8.26 -20.22
N ASN A 167 0.28 9.53 -20.60
CA ASN A 167 1.35 10.22 -21.34
C ASN A 167 2.66 10.32 -20.52
N LEU A 168 2.57 10.56 -19.20
CA LEU A 168 3.76 10.56 -18.33
C LEU A 168 4.46 9.20 -18.29
N ILE A 169 3.71 8.10 -18.20
CA ILE A 169 4.26 6.74 -18.22
C ILE A 169 5.01 6.49 -19.53
N GLN A 170 4.36 6.79 -20.67
CA GLN A 170 4.97 6.62 -21.99
C GLN A 170 6.25 7.45 -22.16
N GLN A 171 6.23 8.73 -21.78
CA GLN A 171 7.40 9.62 -21.88
C GLN A 171 8.52 9.18 -20.94
N GLY A 172 8.19 8.73 -19.72
CA GLY A 172 9.15 8.22 -18.75
C GLY A 172 9.87 6.98 -19.28
N ASN A 173 9.13 6.03 -19.84
CA ASN A 173 9.69 4.82 -20.46
C ASN A 173 10.63 5.15 -21.64
N VAL A 174 10.19 6.03 -22.56
CA VAL A 174 11.02 6.51 -23.68
C VAL A 174 12.31 7.19 -23.18
N ALA A 175 12.22 7.95 -22.08
CA ALA A 175 13.40 8.61 -21.49
C ALA A 175 14.39 7.60 -20.88
N LEU A 176 13.89 6.53 -20.26
CA LEU A 176 14.72 5.44 -19.73
C LEU A 176 15.47 4.70 -20.85
N HIS A 177 14.82 4.42 -21.97
CA HIS A 177 15.45 3.77 -23.13
C HIS A 177 16.59 4.57 -23.78
N LYS A 178 16.63 5.88 -23.55
CA LYS A 178 17.74 6.76 -24.04
C LYS A 178 18.95 6.77 -23.12
N GLN A 179 18.85 6.19 -21.92
CA GLN A 179 19.95 6.16 -20.96
C GLN A 179 20.93 5.01 -21.27
N SER A 180 22.19 5.18 -20.83
CA SER A 180 23.18 4.09 -20.93
C SER A 180 22.73 2.89 -20.10
N PRO A 181 22.84 1.67 -20.63
CA PRO A 181 22.35 0.46 -19.95
C PRO A 181 23.22 0.12 -18.72
N THR A 182 22.72 0.49 -17.55
CA THR A 182 23.29 0.07 -16.27
C THR A 182 22.33 -0.92 -15.58
N PRO A 183 22.77 -1.69 -14.58
CA PRO A 183 21.84 -2.55 -13.81
C PRO A 183 20.66 -1.79 -13.23
N GLU A 184 20.88 -0.54 -12.82
CA GLU A 184 19.82 0.32 -12.29
C GLU A 184 18.83 0.75 -13.38
N VAL A 185 19.31 1.18 -14.55
CA VAL A 185 18.45 1.53 -15.70
C VAL A 185 17.66 0.32 -16.16
N LYS A 186 18.27 -0.90 -16.20
CA LYS A 186 17.56 -2.14 -16.52
C LYS A 186 16.42 -2.41 -15.53
N ARG A 187 16.68 -2.25 -14.24
CA ARG A 187 15.67 -2.39 -13.20
C ARG A 187 14.53 -1.38 -13.35
N GLN A 188 14.86 -0.10 -13.60
CA GLN A 188 13.87 0.95 -13.82
C GLN A 188 13.02 0.70 -15.07
N LEU A 189 13.62 0.15 -16.14
CA LEU A 189 12.89 -0.26 -17.33
C LEU A 189 11.89 -1.39 -17.02
N GLN A 190 12.31 -2.43 -16.27
CA GLN A 190 11.40 -3.49 -15.85
C GLN A 190 10.19 -2.93 -15.09
N ILE A 191 10.41 -1.99 -14.16
CA ILE A 191 9.35 -1.34 -13.38
C ILE A 191 8.46 -0.46 -14.27
N SER A 192 9.05 0.30 -15.19
CA SER A 192 8.31 1.15 -16.12
C SER A 192 7.51 0.36 -17.15
N ASP A 193 8.04 -0.78 -17.61
CA ASP A 193 7.37 -1.69 -18.53
C ASP A 193 6.17 -2.38 -17.88
N LEU A 194 6.19 -2.57 -16.57
CA LEU A 194 5.05 -3.07 -15.82
C LEU A 194 3.83 -2.16 -16.01
N ASP A 195 3.97 -0.86 -15.75
CA ASP A 195 2.90 0.13 -15.94
C ASP A 195 2.51 0.33 -17.42
N LEU A 196 3.48 0.19 -18.33
CA LEU A 196 3.25 0.45 -19.75
C LEU A 196 2.51 -0.68 -20.46
N TYR A 197 2.74 -1.91 -20.03
CA TYR A 197 2.22 -3.11 -20.73
C TYR A 197 1.29 -3.96 -19.89
N GLN A 198 1.03 -3.60 -18.63
CA GLN A 198 0.20 -4.36 -17.69
C GLN A 198 -0.58 -3.40 -16.78
N PRO A 199 -1.61 -3.87 -16.08
CA PRO A 199 -2.20 -5.23 -16.11
C PRO A 199 -3.17 -5.41 -17.28
N HIS A 200 -3.67 -6.66 -17.42
CA HIS A 200 -4.79 -7.00 -18.30
C HIS A 200 -5.84 -7.83 -17.53
N ILE A 201 -6.49 -7.20 -16.57
CA ILE A 201 -7.52 -7.85 -15.76
C ILE A 201 -8.88 -7.70 -16.45
N THR A 202 -9.54 -8.81 -16.69
CA THR A 202 -10.89 -8.81 -17.30
C THR A 202 -11.96 -8.61 -16.23
N LEU A 203 -13.14 -8.09 -16.63
CA LEU A 203 -14.28 -7.97 -15.74
C LEU A 203 -14.76 -9.34 -15.23
N ASP A 204 -14.66 -10.36 -16.07
CA ASP A 204 -14.99 -11.73 -15.68
C ASP A 204 -14.10 -12.25 -14.53
N GLN A 205 -12.81 -11.93 -14.55
CA GLN A 205 -11.90 -12.25 -13.44
C GLN A 205 -12.31 -11.57 -12.12
N LEU A 206 -12.83 -10.33 -12.18
CA LEU A 206 -13.33 -9.63 -10.98
C LEU A 206 -14.56 -10.32 -10.39
N HIS A 207 -15.44 -10.92 -11.22
CA HIS A 207 -16.59 -11.67 -10.74
C HIS A 207 -16.22 -12.91 -9.90
N HIS A 208 -14.99 -13.43 -10.03
CA HIS A 208 -14.51 -14.56 -9.25
C HIS A 208 -13.90 -14.19 -7.91
N ILE A 209 -13.72 -12.89 -7.62
CA ILE A 209 -13.22 -12.43 -6.31
C ILE A 209 -14.30 -12.69 -5.25
N SER A 210 -14.01 -13.61 -4.34
CA SER A 210 -14.95 -14.07 -3.31
C SER A 210 -14.81 -13.34 -1.97
N CYS A 211 -13.67 -12.68 -1.73
CA CYS A 211 -13.44 -11.98 -0.47
C CYS A 211 -14.11 -10.59 -0.44
N PRO A 212 -14.62 -10.14 0.72
CA PRO A 212 -15.08 -8.77 0.88
C PRO A 212 -13.99 -7.75 0.53
N THR A 213 -14.35 -6.75 -0.28
CA THR A 213 -13.43 -5.79 -0.87
C THR A 213 -13.90 -4.36 -0.63
N LEU A 214 -13.00 -3.46 -0.22
CA LEU A 214 -13.22 -2.02 -0.19
C LEU A 214 -12.40 -1.35 -1.31
N VAL A 215 -13.09 -0.89 -2.33
CA VAL A 215 -12.51 -0.18 -3.47
C VAL A 215 -12.50 1.32 -3.18
N ILE A 216 -11.31 1.95 -3.23
CA ILE A 216 -11.12 3.35 -2.88
C ILE A 216 -10.50 4.09 -4.07
N GLY A 217 -10.91 5.34 -4.29
CA GLY A 217 -10.29 6.26 -5.25
C GLY A 217 -10.45 7.71 -4.81
N GLY A 218 -9.55 8.59 -5.23
CA GLY A 218 -9.73 10.03 -5.12
C GLY A 218 -10.67 10.55 -6.21
N ASP A 219 -11.37 11.67 -5.94
CA ASP A 219 -12.21 12.32 -6.96
C ASP A 219 -11.39 13.03 -8.06
N HIS A 220 -10.08 13.22 -7.85
CA HIS A 220 -9.09 13.76 -8.77
C HIS A 220 -7.88 12.80 -8.93
N ASP A 221 -8.14 11.51 -8.96
CA ASP A 221 -7.12 10.45 -9.01
C ASP A 221 -6.44 10.34 -10.39
N ALA A 222 -5.28 9.68 -10.44
CA ALA A 222 -4.64 9.20 -11.65
C ALA A 222 -5.53 8.17 -12.39
N ILE A 223 -6.34 7.44 -11.65
CA ILE A 223 -7.34 6.49 -12.14
C ILE A 223 -8.68 7.22 -12.27
N PRO A 224 -9.33 7.22 -13.47
CA PRO A 224 -10.63 7.85 -13.62
C PRO A 224 -11.66 7.31 -12.61
N VAL A 225 -12.46 8.19 -12.00
CA VAL A 225 -13.48 7.79 -11.01
C VAL A 225 -14.39 6.70 -11.57
N LEU A 226 -14.80 6.81 -12.84
CA LEU A 226 -15.64 5.79 -13.49
C LEU A 226 -14.96 4.43 -13.61
N HIS A 227 -13.63 4.38 -13.73
CA HIS A 227 -12.87 3.13 -13.71
C HIS A 227 -12.86 2.51 -12.30
N THR A 228 -12.67 3.32 -11.25
CA THR A 228 -12.81 2.86 -9.86
C THR A 228 -14.21 2.31 -9.57
N VAL A 229 -15.26 3.00 -10.06
CA VAL A 229 -16.64 2.54 -9.99
C VAL A 229 -16.84 1.21 -10.73
N LEU A 230 -16.28 1.09 -11.94
CA LEU A 230 -16.34 -0.12 -12.76
C LEU A 230 -15.75 -1.32 -12.01
N ILE A 231 -14.58 -1.16 -11.37
CA ILE A 231 -13.97 -2.21 -10.55
C ILE A 231 -14.92 -2.64 -9.43
N ALA A 232 -15.43 -1.67 -8.66
CA ALA A 232 -16.32 -1.96 -7.54
C ALA A 232 -17.62 -2.67 -7.99
N GLN A 233 -18.20 -2.28 -9.10
CA GLN A 233 -19.45 -2.88 -9.62
C GLN A 233 -19.27 -4.33 -10.12
N ASN A 234 -18.04 -4.75 -10.43
CA ASN A 234 -17.75 -6.08 -10.93
C ASN A 234 -17.17 -7.03 -9.87
N ILE A 235 -16.99 -6.58 -8.62
CA ILE A 235 -16.62 -7.44 -7.49
C ILE A 235 -17.87 -7.76 -6.67
N PRO A 236 -18.26 -9.04 -6.51
CA PRO A 236 -19.56 -9.42 -5.90
C PRO A 236 -19.76 -8.91 -4.47
N GLN A 237 -18.69 -8.83 -3.69
CA GLN A 237 -18.74 -8.40 -2.28
C GLN A 237 -17.92 -7.12 -2.10
N SER A 238 -18.31 -6.04 -2.78
CA SER A 238 -17.56 -4.79 -2.72
C SER A 238 -18.31 -3.66 -2.02
N TYR A 239 -17.52 -2.77 -1.41
CA TYR A 239 -17.91 -1.41 -1.04
C TYR A 239 -17.08 -0.42 -1.84
N LEU A 240 -17.63 0.76 -2.12
CA LEU A 240 -16.97 1.82 -2.86
C LEU A 240 -16.86 3.08 -1.99
N TRP A 241 -15.68 3.69 -1.97
CA TRP A 241 -15.45 4.99 -1.35
C TRP A 241 -14.67 5.91 -2.29
N ILE A 242 -15.34 6.94 -2.82
CA ILE A 242 -14.67 8.03 -3.55
C ILE A 242 -14.38 9.15 -2.57
N VAL A 243 -13.10 9.45 -2.39
CA VAL A 243 -12.60 10.41 -1.41
C VAL A 243 -12.62 11.81 -2.00
N PRO A 244 -13.42 12.74 -1.44
CA PRO A 244 -13.51 14.09 -1.97
C PRO A 244 -12.23 14.88 -1.74
N ASN A 245 -11.92 15.78 -2.69
CA ASN A 245 -10.73 16.62 -2.69
C ASN A 245 -9.45 15.79 -2.44
N SER A 246 -9.29 14.74 -3.23
CA SER A 246 -8.17 13.80 -3.13
C SER A 246 -7.71 13.31 -4.50
N GLY A 247 -6.38 13.27 -4.67
CA GLY A 247 -5.74 12.65 -5.82
C GLY A 247 -5.33 11.21 -5.51
N HIS A 248 -4.31 10.72 -6.22
CA HIS A 248 -3.81 9.34 -6.17
C HIS A 248 -3.22 8.92 -4.80
N SER A 249 -2.76 9.86 -3.99
CA SER A 249 -2.06 9.59 -2.73
C SER A 249 -2.99 9.66 -1.51
N VAL A 250 -4.16 9.03 -1.58
CA VAL A 250 -5.12 8.93 -0.46
C VAL A 250 -4.47 8.43 0.83
N PRO A 251 -3.60 7.38 0.84
CA PRO A 251 -2.95 6.86 2.05
C PRO A 251 -2.02 7.87 2.74
N VAL A 252 -1.62 8.92 2.03
CA VAL A 252 -0.71 9.94 2.53
C VAL A 252 -1.48 11.18 3.00
N PHE A 253 -2.28 11.78 2.12
CA PHE A 253 -2.93 13.07 2.39
C PHE A 253 -4.24 12.94 3.15
N LYS A 254 -4.86 11.76 3.15
CA LYS A 254 -6.08 11.43 3.90
C LYS A 254 -5.87 10.25 4.86
N LYS A 255 -4.63 10.09 5.36
CA LYS A 255 -4.18 8.91 6.11
C LYS A 255 -5.10 8.51 7.27
N ASP A 256 -5.59 9.49 8.03
CA ASP A 256 -6.41 9.20 9.22
C ASP A 256 -7.78 8.63 8.82
N GLN A 257 -8.43 9.23 7.80
CA GLN A 257 -9.69 8.73 7.26
C GLN A 257 -9.50 7.37 6.58
N PHE A 258 -8.44 7.22 5.79
CA PHE A 258 -8.08 5.97 5.09
C PHE A 258 -7.87 4.83 6.07
N ASN A 259 -7.04 5.04 7.08
CA ASN A 259 -6.72 4.02 8.07
C ASN A 259 -7.95 3.62 8.90
N THR A 260 -8.71 4.61 9.39
CA THR A 260 -9.91 4.35 10.22
C THR A 260 -10.97 3.58 9.43
N LEU A 261 -11.28 4.01 8.20
CA LEU A 261 -12.30 3.35 7.39
C LEU A 261 -11.92 1.89 7.06
N ILE A 262 -10.65 1.63 6.72
CA ILE A 262 -10.19 0.26 6.44
C ILE A 262 -10.22 -0.60 7.71
N HIS A 263 -9.81 -0.05 8.84
CA HIS A 263 -9.88 -0.76 10.12
C HIS A 263 -11.31 -1.17 10.44
N ASP A 264 -12.27 -0.25 10.32
CA ASP A 264 -13.69 -0.52 10.54
C ASP A 264 -14.23 -1.55 9.55
N PHE A 265 -13.87 -1.46 8.28
CA PHE A 265 -14.23 -2.43 7.26
C PHE A 265 -13.68 -3.84 7.57
N PHE A 266 -12.46 -3.95 8.06
CA PHE A 266 -11.89 -5.25 8.43
C PHE A 266 -12.54 -5.85 9.68
N ALA A 267 -12.94 -5.02 10.64
CA ALA A 267 -13.56 -5.44 11.89
C ALA A 267 -15.02 -5.94 11.72
N GLN A 268 -15.76 -5.41 10.74
CA GLN A 268 -17.18 -5.73 10.54
C GLN A 268 -17.38 -6.82 9.47
N PRO A 269 -18.38 -7.72 9.60
CA PRO A 269 -18.74 -8.64 8.52
C PRO A 269 -19.22 -7.86 7.29
N TYR A 270 -19.01 -8.43 6.09
CA TYR A 270 -19.61 -7.87 4.87
C TYR A 270 -21.14 -7.94 4.98
N ARG A 271 -21.80 -6.82 4.67
CA ARG A 271 -23.25 -6.71 4.65
C ARG A 271 -23.72 -6.35 3.24
N LYS A 272 -24.47 -7.23 2.61
CA LYS A 272 -25.16 -6.92 1.37
C LYS A 272 -26.37 -6.03 1.68
N ILE A 273 -26.44 -4.87 1.05
CA ILE A 273 -27.55 -3.92 1.22
C ILE A 273 -28.48 -4.08 0.04
N GLU A 274 -29.66 -4.66 0.26
CA GLU A 274 -30.68 -4.94 -0.77
C GLU A 274 -32.10 -4.67 -0.24
N GLY A 275 -33.03 -4.40 -1.16
CA GLY A 275 -34.44 -4.21 -0.83
C GLY A 275 -34.68 -3.10 0.21
N LEU A 276 -35.44 -3.35 1.25
CA LEU A 276 -35.76 -2.38 2.29
C LEU A 276 -34.53 -1.94 3.12
N ALA A 277 -33.47 -2.73 3.16
CA ALA A 277 -32.22 -2.35 3.82
C ALA A 277 -31.52 -1.15 3.14
N THR A 278 -31.88 -0.83 1.90
CA THR A 278 -31.38 0.36 1.18
C THR A 278 -31.79 1.68 1.83
N PHE A 279 -32.81 1.66 2.68
CA PHE A 279 -33.34 2.82 3.39
C PHE A 279 -32.89 2.93 4.86
N GLN A 280 -31.89 2.14 5.27
CA GLN A 280 -31.39 2.11 6.66
C GLN A 280 -30.07 2.89 6.83
#